data_631a43fd43ad56d6cb1a574c5fe98f3d
#
_entry.id   631a43fd43ad56d6cb1a574c5fe98f3d
#
_cell.length_a   1.000
_cell.length_b   1.000
_cell.length_c   1.000
_cell.angle_alpha   90.00
_cell.angle_beta   90.00
_cell.angle_gamma   90.00
#
_symmetry.space_group_name_H-M   'P 1'
#
loop_
_entity.id
_entity.type
_entity.pdbx_description
1 polymer ?
#
loop_
_entity_poly.entity_id
_entity_poly.type
_entity_poly.pdbx_seq_one_letter_code
_entity_poly.pdbx_strand_id
1 'polypeptide(L)'
;MNLPSKIKIGGHQYSVVFPYVFTERFDRCGDHDGSTNTIRIADNEFNVKRADSSITVTLIHEILHAIDQTTGHDMFQGSEGEKHIEALSEGIYQVLIDNPELRKGV
;
A
#
# COMPACT_ATOMS: atom_id res chain seq x y z
N MET A 1 -1.55 7.36 -14.07
CA MET A 1 -1.59 6.04 -13.41
C MET A 1 -2.95 5.83 -12.76
N ASN A 2 -3.51 4.65 -12.91
CA ASN A 2 -4.79 4.29 -12.30
C ASN A 2 -4.58 3.19 -11.27
N LEU A 3 -5.11 3.42 -10.05
CA LEU A 3 -5.20 2.38 -9.03
C LEU A 3 -6.64 1.90 -8.92
N PRO A 4 -6.88 0.65 -8.52
CA PRO A 4 -8.25 0.21 -8.27
C PRO A 4 -8.87 1.07 -7.17
N SER A 5 -10.15 1.40 -7.30
CA SER A 5 -10.85 2.21 -6.28
C SER A 5 -11.33 1.36 -5.10
N LYS A 6 -11.37 0.04 -5.27
CA LYS A 6 -11.84 -0.90 -4.23
C LYS A 6 -11.00 -2.16 -4.28
N ILE A 7 -10.67 -2.68 -3.08
CA ILE A 7 -9.90 -3.92 -2.93
C ILE A 7 -10.54 -4.69 -1.77
N LYS A 8 -10.69 -6.00 -1.93
CA LYS A 8 -11.14 -6.87 -0.83
C LYS A 8 -9.94 -7.41 -0.08
N ILE A 9 -9.93 -7.22 1.23
CA ILE A 9 -8.86 -7.68 2.11
C ILE A 9 -9.51 -8.33 3.33
N GLY A 10 -9.18 -9.60 3.58
CA GLY A 10 -9.66 -10.31 4.76
C GLY A 10 -11.18 -10.38 4.86
N GLY A 11 -11.89 -10.47 3.75
CA GLY A 11 -13.35 -10.48 3.74
C GLY A 11 -14.00 -9.12 3.81
N HIS A 12 -13.20 -8.04 3.89
CA HIS A 12 -13.71 -6.67 3.96
C HIS A 12 -13.40 -5.93 2.67
N GLN A 13 -14.31 -5.06 2.25
CA GLN A 13 -14.07 -4.20 1.10
C GLN A 13 -13.43 -2.90 1.57
N TYR A 14 -12.23 -2.62 1.04
CA TYR A 14 -11.51 -1.37 1.28
C TYR A 14 -11.71 -0.42 0.12
N SER A 15 -11.83 0.86 0.45
CA SER A 15 -11.79 1.94 -0.54
C SER A 15 -10.36 2.42 -0.69
N VAL A 16 -9.93 2.65 -1.94
CA VAL A 16 -8.61 3.22 -2.23
C VAL A 16 -8.80 4.64 -2.73
N VAL A 17 -8.27 5.60 -1.97
CA VAL A 17 -8.35 7.02 -2.32
C VAL A 17 -7.01 7.43 -2.92
N PHE A 18 -7.02 7.71 -4.22
CA PHE A 18 -5.82 8.10 -4.96
C PHE A 18 -6.21 9.04 -6.10
N PRO A 19 -5.54 10.16 -6.27
CA PRO A 19 -4.51 10.72 -5.42
C PRO A 19 -5.08 11.35 -4.13
N TYR A 20 -4.30 11.28 -3.05
CA TYR A 20 -4.67 11.90 -1.78
C TYR A 20 -3.57 12.88 -1.35
N VAL A 21 -3.94 14.01 -0.75
CA VAL A 21 -2.99 15.01 -0.26
C VAL A 21 -2.96 14.96 1.26
N PHE A 22 -1.82 14.57 1.81
CA PHE A 22 -1.61 14.55 3.27
C PHE A 22 -1.17 15.95 3.69
N THR A 23 -2.10 16.75 4.22
CA THR A 23 -1.85 18.16 4.55
C THR A 23 -1.02 18.34 5.79
N GLU A 24 -0.98 17.36 6.70
CA GLU A 24 -0.26 17.42 7.96
C GLU A 24 1.19 16.96 7.83
N ARG A 25 1.46 16.09 6.85
CA ARG A 25 2.78 15.52 6.63
C ARG A 25 3.00 15.33 5.14
N PHE A 26 3.73 16.24 4.54
CA PHE A 26 4.02 16.19 3.09
C PHE A 26 4.97 15.07 2.70
N ASP A 27 5.64 14.45 3.68
CA ASP A 27 6.48 13.27 3.46
C ASP A 27 5.71 11.94 3.54
N ARG A 28 4.44 11.99 3.95
CA ARG A 28 3.62 10.77 4.02
C ARG A 28 3.17 10.36 2.62
N CYS A 29 3.42 9.08 2.29
CA CYS A 29 3.11 8.54 0.96
C CYS A 29 1.82 7.73 0.95
N GLY A 30 1.43 7.16 2.08
CA GLY A 30 0.22 6.36 2.19
C GLY A 30 -0.14 6.07 3.64
N ASP A 31 -1.39 5.67 3.86
CA ASP A 31 -1.85 5.14 5.14
C ASP A 31 -3.04 4.21 4.91
N HIS A 32 -3.41 3.50 5.96
CA HIS A 32 -4.66 2.74 5.98
C HIS A 32 -5.39 2.99 7.29
N ASP A 33 -6.72 2.89 7.24
CA ASP A 33 -7.59 3.04 8.41
C ASP A 33 -8.51 1.82 8.45
N GLY A 34 -8.25 0.93 9.42
CA GLY A 34 -9.04 -0.30 9.58
C GLY A 34 -10.45 -0.04 10.09
N SER A 35 -10.70 1.08 10.77
CA SER A 35 -12.04 1.40 11.27
C SER A 35 -12.99 1.82 10.14
N THR A 36 -12.46 2.40 9.08
CA THR A 36 -13.22 2.83 7.91
C THR A 36 -12.95 2.01 6.66
N ASN A 37 -12.04 1.03 6.74
CA ASN A 37 -11.59 0.20 5.61
C ASN A 37 -11.17 1.07 4.43
N THR A 38 -10.24 1.99 4.69
CA THR A 38 -9.78 2.96 3.68
C THR A 38 -8.27 2.93 3.58
N ILE A 39 -7.77 2.93 2.34
CA ILE A 39 -6.34 3.12 2.02
C ILE A 39 -6.23 4.43 1.25
N ARG A 40 -5.30 5.29 1.67
CA ARG A 40 -5.06 6.58 1.02
C ARG A 40 -3.63 6.61 0.51
N ILE A 41 -3.47 6.99 -0.76
CA ILE A 41 -2.16 6.97 -1.44
C ILE A 41 -1.91 8.35 -2.05
N ALA A 42 -0.73 8.91 -1.78
CA ALA A 42 -0.31 10.19 -2.34
C ALA A 42 0.37 9.99 -3.70
N ASP A 43 0.19 10.93 -4.63
CA ASP A 43 0.93 10.96 -5.87
C ASP A 43 2.09 11.97 -5.86
N ASN A 44 2.24 12.73 -4.78
CA ASN A 44 3.33 13.67 -4.56
C ASN A 44 3.97 13.45 -3.20
N GLU A 45 5.25 13.75 -3.11
CA GLU A 45 5.99 13.80 -1.86
C GLU A 45 6.78 15.10 -1.86
N PHE A 46 6.59 15.94 -0.82
CA PHE A 46 7.18 17.29 -0.76
C PHE A 46 6.89 18.09 -2.05
N ASN A 47 5.67 17.99 -2.56
CA ASN A 47 5.21 18.64 -3.79
C ASN A 47 5.95 18.22 -5.04
N VAL A 48 6.62 17.06 -5.01
CA VAL A 48 7.27 16.47 -6.17
C VAL A 48 6.50 15.22 -6.58
N LYS A 49 6.21 15.09 -7.88
CA LYS A 49 5.47 13.94 -8.41
C LYS A 49 6.25 12.65 -8.18
N ARG A 50 5.58 11.67 -7.60
CA ARG A 50 6.17 10.34 -7.34
C ARG A 50 6.16 9.49 -8.59
N ALA A 51 7.14 8.61 -8.71
CA ALA A 51 7.18 7.61 -9.79
C ALA A 51 6.02 6.61 -9.63
N ASP A 52 5.47 6.13 -10.75
CA ASP A 52 4.39 5.15 -10.74
C ASP A 52 4.78 3.87 -10.00
N SER A 53 6.04 3.42 -10.13
CA SER A 53 6.53 2.26 -9.39
C SER A 53 6.47 2.49 -7.89
N SER A 54 6.85 3.67 -7.41
CA SER A 54 6.81 4.01 -5.99
C SER A 54 5.37 4.06 -5.46
N ILE A 55 4.44 4.59 -6.25
CA ILE A 55 3.01 4.61 -5.91
C ILE A 55 2.49 3.18 -5.76
N THR A 56 2.84 2.29 -6.69
CA THR A 56 2.41 0.89 -6.63
C THR A 56 2.99 0.18 -5.41
N VAL A 57 4.27 0.40 -5.10
CA VAL A 57 4.89 -0.17 -3.91
C VAL A 57 4.19 0.32 -2.65
N THR A 58 3.82 1.59 -2.59
CA THR A 58 3.07 2.13 -1.45
C THR A 58 1.72 1.45 -1.29
N LEU A 59 1.00 1.18 -2.38
CA LEU A 59 -0.26 0.44 -2.30
C LEU A 59 -0.04 -0.95 -1.70
N ILE A 60 0.98 -1.68 -2.17
CA ILE A 60 1.31 -3.00 -1.63
C ILE A 60 1.63 -2.91 -0.14
N HIS A 61 2.40 -1.89 0.27
CA HIS A 61 2.77 -1.64 1.66
C HIS A 61 1.51 -1.50 2.54
N GLU A 62 0.54 -0.68 2.10
CA GLU A 62 -0.68 -0.47 2.87
C GLU A 62 -1.59 -1.70 2.86
N ILE A 63 -1.62 -2.46 1.77
CA ILE A 63 -2.34 -3.73 1.72
C ILE A 63 -1.76 -4.70 2.76
N LEU A 64 -0.43 -4.79 2.86
CA LEU A 64 0.21 -5.67 3.84
C LEU A 64 -0.11 -5.28 5.27
N HIS A 65 -0.14 -3.97 5.58
CA HIS A 65 -0.59 -3.49 6.89
C HIS A 65 -2.04 -3.89 7.16
N ALA A 66 -2.91 -3.74 6.18
CA ALA A 66 -4.32 -4.12 6.32
C ALA A 66 -4.50 -5.61 6.54
N ILE A 67 -3.73 -6.45 5.83
CA ILE A 67 -3.73 -7.90 6.03
C ILE A 67 -3.29 -8.24 7.45
N ASP A 68 -2.20 -7.63 7.90
CA ASP A 68 -1.65 -7.87 9.25
C ASP A 68 -2.67 -7.52 10.33
N GLN A 69 -3.34 -6.39 10.20
CA GLN A 69 -4.37 -5.97 11.12
C GLN A 69 -5.57 -6.92 11.09
N THR A 70 -6.03 -7.29 9.88
CA THR A 70 -7.21 -8.14 9.69
C THR A 70 -7.00 -9.55 10.25
N THR A 71 -5.78 -10.10 10.11
CA THR A 71 -5.45 -11.42 10.62
C THR A 71 -5.08 -11.42 12.10
N GLY A 72 -4.82 -10.24 12.67
CA GLY A 72 -4.48 -10.09 14.09
C GLY A 72 -3.10 -10.57 14.46
N HIS A 73 -2.20 -10.74 13.51
CA HIS A 73 -0.85 -11.23 13.79
C HIS A 73 0.11 -10.17 14.31
N ASP A 74 -0.13 -8.90 13.96
CA ASP A 74 0.70 -7.75 14.39
C ASP A 74 2.19 -7.93 14.08
N MET A 75 2.50 -8.50 12.91
CA MET A 75 3.87 -8.80 12.50
C MET A 75 4.67 -7.54 12.17
N PHE A 76 3.99 -6.48 11.72
CA PHE A 76 4.64 -5.29 11.20
C PHE A 76 4.51 -4.10 12.15
N GLN A 77 4.69 -4.35 13.45
CA GLN A 77 4.64 -3.31 14.46
C GLN A 77 6.00 -2.66 14.68
N GLY A 78 5.99 -1.36 14.99
CA GLY A 78 7.19 -0.61 15.34
C GLY A 78 8.14 -0.40 14.17
N SER A 79 9.32 0.15 14.47
CA SER A 79 10.30 0.49 13.44
C SER A 79 10.87 -0.74 12.73
N GLU A 80 11.05 -1.85 13.45
CA GLU A 80 11.50 -3.09 12.82
C GLU A 80 10.42 -3.67 11.91
N GLY A 81 9.17 -3.63 12.33
CA GLY A 81 8.05 -4.05 11.48
C GLY A 81 7.96 -3.24 10.21
N GLU A 82 8.17 -1.93 10.29
CA GLU A 82 8.19 -1.05 9.11
C GLU A 82 9.31 -1.43 8.14
N LYS A 83 10.50 -1.76 8.63
CA LYS A 83 11.60 -2.21 7.77
C LYS A 83 11.23 -3.49 7.03
N HIS A 84 10.61 -4.43 7.72
CA HIS A 84 10.20 -5.70 7.11
C HIS A 84 9.14 -5.49 6.04
N ILE A 85 8.14 -4.67 6.31
CA ILE A 85 7.06 -4.45 5.35
C ILE A 85 7.55 -3.67 4.13
N GLU A 86 8.49 -2.74 4.32
CA GLU A 86 9.11 -2.03 3.20
C GLU A 86 9.86 -2.99 2.29
N ALA A 87 10.67 -3.88 2.87
CA ALA A 87 11.42 -4.87 2.10
C ALA A 87 10.49 -5.83 1.36
N LEU A 88 9.43 -6.30 2.03
CA LEU A 88 8.45 -7.19 1.41
C LEU A 88 7.69 -6.50 0.27
N SER A 89 7.29 -5.25 0.45
CA SER A 89 6.56 -4.50 -0.58
C SER A 89 7.40 -4.35 -1.85
N GLU A 90 8.68 -4.02 -1.71
CA GLU A 90 9.59 -3.91 -2.84
C GLU A 90 9.79 -5.26 -3.52
N GLY A 91 9.98 -6.32 -2.73
CA GLY A 91 10.19 -7.66 -3.27
C GLY A 91 8.96 -8.18 -3.99
N ILE A 92 7.76 -8.01 -3.42
CA ILE A 92 6.52 -8.42 -4.06
C ILE A 92 6.31 -7.65 -5.37
N TYR A 93 6.55 -6.34 -5.36
CA TYR A 93 6.44 -5.53 -6.56
C TYR A 93 7.35 -6.05 -7.67
N GLN A 94 8.63 -6.30 -7.35
CA GLN A 94 9.60 -6.81 -8.31
C GLN A 94 9.15 -8.15 -8.91
N VAL A 95 8.68 -9.07 -8.06
CA VAL A 95 8.22 -10.39 -8.53
C VAL A 95 7.03 -10.23 -9.48
N LEU A 96 6.05 -9.37 -9.13
CA LEU A 96 4.87 -9.20 -9.98
C LEU A 96 5.20 -8.50 -11.30
N ILE A 97 6.07 -7.50 -11.28
CA ILE A 97 6.44 -6.75 -12.49
C ILE A 97 7.24 -7.60 -13.47
N ASP A 98 8.17 -8.42 -12.93
CA ASP A 98 9.07 -9.22 -13.76
C ASP A 98 8.47 -10.57 -14.17
N ASN A 99 7.30 -10.92 -13.64
CA ASN A 99 6.66 -12.20 -13.91
C ASN A 99 5.17 -11.99 -14.27
N PRO A 100 4.88 -11.43 -15.45
CA PRO A 100 3.49 -11.15 -15.83
C PRO A 100 2.62 -12.40 -15.91
N GLU A 101 3.21 -13.56 -16.15
CA GLU A 101 2.47 -14.84 -16.13
C GLU A 101 1.90 -15.14 -14.75
N LEU A 102 2.64 -14.79 -13.69
CA LEU A 102 2.17 -14.97 -12.31
C LEU A 102 0.94 -14.11 -12.03
N ARG A 103 0.95 -12.86 -12.50
CA ARG A 103 -0.20 -11.97 -12.30
C ARG A 103 -1.47 -12.51 -12.97
N LYS A 104 -1.32 -13.14 -14.14
CA LYS A 104 -2.45 -13.75 -14.85
C LYS A 104 -2.94 -15.02 -14.16
N GLY A 105 -2.04 -15.73 -13.49
CA GLY A 105 -2.36 -17.01 -12.84
C GLY A 105 -3.07 -16.88 -11.51
N VAL A 106 -3.10 -15.71 -10.95
CA VAL A 106 -3.78 -15.44 -9.69
C VAL A 106 -4.90 -14.43 -9.88
#